data_eec003acb418dc1b7ff9d7e93da5ca6a
#
_entry.id   eec003acb418dc1b7ff9d7e93da5ca6a
#
_cell.length_a   1.000
_cell.length_b   1.000
_cell.length_c   1.000
_cell.angle_alpha   90.00
_cell.angle_beta   90.00
_cell.angle_gamma   90.00
#
_symmetry.space_group_name_H-M   'P 1'
#
loop_
_entity.id
_entity.type
_entity.pdbx_description
1 polymer ?
#
loop_
_entity_poly.entity_id
_entity_poly.type
_entity_poly.pdbx_seq_one_letter_code
_entity_poly.pdbx_strand_id
1 'polypeptide(L)'
;MSNVSDTKLYDILGVSPSASENELKKAYRKLAKEYHPDKNPNAGDKFKEISFAYEVLTNPEKKDLYDRYGEQGLREGGCGGGGMDDIFSHIFGGGLFGFMGGQGRSRNGGRRRGEDMVHPLKVSLEDLYNGKTTKLQLSKNVLCATCNGGSGLHVCPWCLSDPGEVISEKDRCKKCEGKKVIKEVKILEVHVDKGMKHGQKITFGGEADQAPGTEPGDIVLVLQEKEHETYKREGNDLSMTHKIGLVEALCGFHFTLKHLDGRQIVVKYPAGKVIEPGSVRVVRGEGMPQYRNPFEKGDLFIKFDVQFPENNWLSPEKLTELEDLLPTRADPPVISADAEEVELEEFVSQSSSGGHRREAYHDSSDEEGGHHGSGVQCAHQ
;
A
#
# COMPACT_ATOMS: atom_id res chain seq x y z
N MET A 1 46.46 -28.88 14.69
CA MET A 1 45.11 -29.28 15.18
C MET A 1 44.57 -28.06 15.90
N SER A 2 43.70 -27.31 15.27
CA SER A 2 43.05 -26.14 15.85
C SER A 2 42.09 -26.64 16.93
N ASN A 3 42.39 -26.28 18.19
CA ASN A 3 41.52 -26.50 19.33
C ASN A 3 40.28 -25.61 19.15
N VAL A 4 39.16 -26.20 18.73
CA VAL A 4 37.87 -25.51 18.67
C VAL A 4 37.30 -25.49 20.06
N SER A 5 36.96 -24.30 20.60
CA SER A 5 36.47 -24.11 21.97
C SER A 5 35.07 -24.72 22.19
N ASP A 6 34.26 -24.84 21.11
CA ASP A 6 32.91 -25.38 21.20
C ASP A 6 32.54 -26.09 19.88
N THR A 7 31.99 -27.31 19.95
CA THR A 7 31.64 -28.14 18.79
C THR A 7 30.14 -28.17 18.49
N LYS A 8 29.32 -27.54 19.32
CA LYS A 8 27.86 -27.60 19.27
C LYS A 8 27.26 -27.30 17.88
N LEU A 9 27.74 -26.26 17.20
CA LEU A 9 27.24 -25.89 15.85
C LEU A 9 27.66 -26.91 14.80
N TYR A 10 28.81 -27.54 14.93
CA TYR A 10 29.24 -28.64 14.06
C TYR A 10 28.41 -29.90 14.29
N ASP A 11 28.07 -30.18 15.55
CA ASP A 11 27.21 -31.32 15.93
C ASP A 11 25.78 -31.14 15.41
N ILE A 12 25.22 -29.91 15.42
CA ILE A 12 23.90 -29.58 14.85
C ILE A 12 23.87 -29.89 13.36
N LEU A 13 24.92 -29.60 12.62
CA LEU A 13 25.03 -29.94 11.20
C LEU A 13 25.50 -31.37 10.94
N GLY A 14 25.97 -32.10 11.97
CA GLY A 14 26.49 -33.45 11.84
C GLY A 14 27.78 -33.55 11.04
N VAL A 15 28.69 -32.55 11.19
CA VAL A 15 29.95 -32.45 10.46
C VAL A 15 31.14 -32.30 11.41
N SER A 16 32.32 -32.68 10.96
CA SER A 16 33.56 -32.48 11.71
C SER A 16 33.96 -30.99 11.77
N PRO A 17 34.62 -30.50 12.84
CA PRO A 17 35.21 -29.15 12.88
C PRO A 17 36.20 -28.85 11.75
N SER A 18 36.77 -29.87 11.12
CA SER A 18 37.67 -29.77 9.98
C SER A 18 36.93 -29.83 8.62
N ALA A 19 35.60 -29.85 8.63
CA ALA A 19 34.82 -29.97 7.40
C ALA A 19 35.02 -28.77 6.45
N SER A 20 35.09 -29.09 5.17
CA SER A 20 35.16 -28.10 4.11
C SER A 20 33.81 -27.37 3.92
N GLU A 21 33.86 -26.18 3.30
CA GLU A 21 32.64 -25.41 2.98
C GLU A 21 31.63 -26.21 2.14
N ASN A 22 32.13 -27.09 1.26
CA ASN A 22 31.27 -27.96 0.44
C ASN A 22 30.55 -29.03 1.27
N GLU A 23 31.21 -29.55 2.30
CA GLU A 23 30.59 -30.51 3.23
C GLU A 23 29.56 -29.85 4.12
N LEU A 24 29.83 -28.64 4.61
CA LEU A 24 28.84 -27.81 5.32
C LEU A 24 27.60 -27.53 4.47
N LYS A 25 27.77 -27.15 3.20
CA LYS A 25 26.66 -26.93 2.26
C LYS A 25 25.86 -28.19 1.99
N LYS A 26 26.52 -29.35 1.88
CA LYS A 26 25.88 -30.63 1.64
C LYS A 26 25.07 -31.09 2.84
N ALA A 27 25.62 -30.95 4.04
CA ALA A 27 24.96 -31.27 5.30
C ALA A 27 23.74 -30.39 5.52
N TYR A 28 23.89 -29.08 5.36
CA TYR A 28 22.78 -28.14 5.45
C TYR A 28 21.63 -28.48 4.49
N ARG A 29 21.91 -28.72 3.20
CA ARG A 29 20.87 -29.06 2.21
C ARG A 29 20.11 -30.33 2.60
N LYS A 30 20.79 -31.33 3.16
CA LYS A 30 20.17 -32.58 3.61
C LYS A 30 19.22 -32.31 4.78
N LEU A 31 19.68 -31.61 5.81
CA LEU A 31 18.90 -31.31 7.01
C LEU A 31 17.77 -30.31 6.72
N ALA A 32 18.01 -29.28 5.92
CA ALA A 32 16.99 -28.33 5.51
C ALA A 32 15.84 -28.99 4.73
N LYS A 33 16.11 -30.01 3.92
CA LYS A 33 15.08 -30.77 3.21
C LYS A 33 14.27 -31.68 4.14
N GLU A 34 14.91 -32.17 5.20
CA GLU A 34 14.31 -33.06 6.20
C GLU A 34 13.43 -32.32 7.19
N TYR A 35 13.91 -31.15 7.67
CA TYR A 35 13.25 -30.32 8.69
C TYR A 35 12.55 -29.08 8.11
N HIS A 36 12.23 -29.09 6.80
CA HIS A 36 11.50 -27.99 6.18
C HIS A 36 10.10 -27.83 6.76
N PRO A 37 9.64 -26.58 7.07
CA PRO A 37 8.32 -26.36 7.69
C PRO A 37 7.15 -26.90 6.89
N ASP A 38 7.25 -26.97 5.54
CA ASP A 38 6.23 -27.58 4.68
C ASP A 38 6.10 -29.11 4.86
N LYS A 39 7.17 -29.77 5.32
CA LYS A 39 7.17 -31.24 5.53
C LYS A 39 6.98 -31.60 6.98
N ASN A 40 7.50 -30.80 7.89
CA ASN A 40 7.47 -31.03 9.33
C ASN A 40 7.06 -29.74 10.07
N PRO A 41 5.76 -29.45 10.24
CA PRO A 41 5.27 -28.22 10.89
C PRO A 41 5.79 -28.04 12.32
N ASN A 42 6.10 -29.14 13.01
CA ASN A 42 6.58 -29.15 14.41
C ASN A 42 8.11 -29.01 14.55
N ALA A 43 8.85 -28.98 13.44
CA ALA A 43 10.31 -28.93 13.45
C ALA A 43 10.89 -27.53 13.22
N GLY A 44 10.08 -26.49 13.35
CA GLY A 44 10.47 -25.10 13.12
C GLY A 44 11.69 -24.66 13.91
N ASP A 45 11.79 -25.06 15.17
CA ASP A 45 12.93 -24.67 16.04
C ASP A 45 14.22 -25.39 15.64
N LYS A 46 14.14 -26.67 15.27
CA LYS A 46 15.30 -27.40 14.73
C LYS A 46 15.78 -26.81 13.39
N PHE A 47 14.86 -26.41 12.54
CA PHE A 47 15.21 -25.75 11.29
C PHE A 47 15.94 -24.42 11.53
N LYS A 48 15.55 -23.68 12.56
CA LYS A 48 16.21 -22.46 13.00
C LYS A 48 17.66 -22.72 13.45
N GLU A 49 17.85 -23.70 14.31
CA GLU A 49 19.17 -24.10 14.80
C GLU A 49 20.10 -24.54 13.68
N ILE A 50 19.61 -25.33 12.72
CA ILE A 50 20.35 -25.78 11.54
C ILE A 50 20.78 -24.61 10.67
N SER A 51 19.86 -23.66 10.45
CA SER A 51 20.11 -22.47 9.63
C SER A 51 21.13 -21.53 10.29
N PHE A 52 21.03 -21.34 11.59
CA PHE A 52 21.98 -20.56 12.39
C PHE A 52 23.38 -21.17 12.35
N ALA A 53 23.48 -22.48 12.60
CA ALA A 53 24.76 -23.20 12.57
C ALA A 53 25.44 -23.08 11.19
N TYR A 54 24.66 -23.21 10.12
CA TYR A 54 25.17 -23.07 8.76
C TYR A 54 25.69 -21.65 8.48
N GLU A 55 24.96 -20.61 8.88
CA GLU A 55 25.36 -19.21 8.66
C GLU A 55 26.66 -18.89 9.40
N VAL A 56 26.76 -19.26 10.67
CA VAL A 56 27.98 -19.00 11.48
C VAL A 56 29.17 -19.72 10.87
N LEU A 57 29.04 -21.00 10.52
CA LEU A 57 30.14 -21.81 10.03
C LEU A 57 30.55 -21.54 8.57
N THR A 58 29.68 -20.90 7.78
CA THR A 58 29.99 -20.53 6.40
C THR A 58 30.66 -19.17 6.28
N ASN A 59 30.44 -18.27 7.25
CA ASN A 59 31.10 -16.97 7.29
C ASN A 59 32.47 -17.10 7.95
N PRO A 60 33.59 -16.81 7.24
CA PRO A 60 34.94 -17.01 7.78
C PRO A 60 35.21 -16.21 9.06
N GLU A 61 34.68 -14.99 9.17
CA GLU A 61 34.86 -14.12 10.34
C GLU A 61 34.11 -14.67 11.57
N LYS A 62 32.82 -15.06 11.37
CA LYS A 62 31.99 -15.62 12.44
C LYS A 62 32.49 -17.01 12.86
N LYS A 63 32.96 -17.79 11.93
CA LYS A 63 33.56 -19.10 12.20
C LYS A 63 34.84 -18.96 13.05
N ASP A 64 35.73 -18.03 12.73
CA ASP A 64 36.97 -17.80 13.50
C ASP A 64 36.65 -17.34 14.92
N LEU A 65 35.67 -16.44 15.11
CA LEU A 65 35.20 -16.05 16.43
C LEU A 65 34.58 -17.22 17.21
N TYR A 66 33.78 -18.03 16.56
CA TYR A 66 33.20 -19.22 17.18
C TYR A 66 34.23 -20.27 17.56
N ASP A 67 35.19 -20.55 16.67
CA ASP A 67 36.22 -21.53 16.92
C ASP A 67 37.16 -21.11 18.09
N ARG A 68 37.39 -19.80 18.30
CA ARG A 68 38.22 -19.27 19.39
C ARG A 68 37.50 -19.07 20.71
N TYR A 69 36.27 -18.56 20.68
CA TYR A 69 35.58 -18.07 21.88
C TYR A 69 34.25 -18.78 22.14
N GLY A 70 33.87 -19.75 21.29
CA GLY A 70 32.60 -20.45 21.41
C GLY A 70 31.37 -19.55 21.14
N GLU A 71 30.23 -19.96 21.66
CA GLU A 71 28.96 -19.25 21.54
C GLU A 71 29.01 -17.86 22.21
N GLN A 72 29.85 -17.68 23.24
CA GLN A 72 30.04 -16.37 23.91
C GLN A 72 30.72 -15.36 23.02
N GLY A 73 31.69 -15.75 22.18
CA GLY A 73 32.36 -14.86 21.26
C GLY A 73 31.42 -14.27 20.17
N LEU A 74 30.37 -15.02 19.81
CA LEU A 74 29.35 -14.53 18.90
C LEU A 74 28.42 -13.49 19.57
N ARG A 75 28.23 -13.58 20.88
CA ARG A 75 27.44 -12.59 21.66
C ARG A 75 28.14 -11.27 21.89
N GLU A 76 29.47 -11.31 22.12
CA GLU A 76 30.27 -10.12 22.46
C GLU A 76 30.86 -9.43 21.22
N GLY A 77 31.04 -10.15 20.12
CA GLY A 77 31.79 -9.68 18.94
C GLY A 77 30.95 -9.01 17.83
N GLY A 78 29.67 -8.85 17.99
CA GLY A 78 28.91 -8.21 16.92
C GLY A 78 27.47 -7.87 17.23
N CYS A 79 27.23 -6.62 17.57
CA CYS A 79 25.94 -5.97 17.80
C CYS A 79 25.28 -6.20 19.15
N GLY A 80 25.28 -5.12 19.94
CA GLY A 80 24.64 -4.87 21.21
C GLY A 80 23.45 -5.74 21.63
N GLY A 81 23.60 -6.38 22.78
CA GLY A 81 22.59 -6.62 23.81
C GLY A 81 21.20 -7.08 23.39
N GLY A 82 21.08 -8.24 22.73
CA GLY A 82 19.78 -8.87 22.53
C GLY A 82 19.93 -10.40 22.56
N GLY A 83 18.98 -11.09 23.19
CA GLY A 83 18.97 -12.55 23.29
C GLY A 83 18.92 -13.25 21.92
N MET A 84 19.03 -14.57 21.92
CA MET A 84 19.02 -15.44 20.72
C MET A 84 17.85 -15.16 19.78
N ASP A 85 16.71 -14.69 20.30
CA ASP A 85 15.52 -14.29 19.53
C ASP A 85 15.70 -12.99 18.73
N ASP A 86 16.50 -12.03 19.23
CA ASP A 86 16.76 -10.76 18.51
C ASP A 86 17.77 -10.94 17.37
N ILE A 87 18.79 -11.76 17.57
CA ILE A 87 19.74 -12.11 16.50
C ILE A 87 19.01 -12.88 15.39
N PHE A 88 18.07 -13.72 15.80
CA PHE A 88 17.24 -14.50 14.88
C PHE A 88 16.27 -13.61 14.10
N SER A 89 15.65 -12.61 14.74
CA SER A 89 14.76 -11.65 14.11
C SER A 89 15.49 -10.76 13.08
N HIS A 90 16.73 -10.39 13.33
CA HIS A 90 17.58 -9.65 12.39
C HIS A 90 18.02 -10.49 11.19
N ILE A 91 18.25 -11.78 11.39
CA ILE A 91 18.71 -12.70 10.34
C ILE A 91 17.54 -13.20 9.48
N PHE A 92 16.38 -13.48 10.11
CA PHE A 92 15.20 -13.99 9.40
C PHE A 92 14.25 -12.89 8.92
N GLY A 93 14.22 -11.75 9.59
CA GLY A 93 13.36 -10.62 9.22
C GLY A 93 13.86 -9.77 8.05
N GLY A 94 15.13 -9.83 7.70
CA GLY A 94 15.67 -8.92 6.70
C GLY A 94 16.74 -9.44 5.74
N GLY A 95 17.32 -10.61 5.95
CA GLY A 95 18.55 -10.92 5.22
C GLY A 95 18.62 -12.24 4.44
N LEU A 96 18.15 -13.35 4.98
CA LEU A 96 18.51 -14.65 4.41
C LEU A 96 17.47 -15.23 3.44
N PHE A 97 16.17 -14.99 3.65
CA PHE A 97 15.16 -15.45 2.68
C PHE A 97 15.07 -14.57 1.43
N GLY A 98 15.46 -13.29 1.55
CA GLY A 98 15.62 -12.40 0.39
C GLY A 98 16.86 -12.74 -0.46
N PHE A 99 17.86 -13.41 0.13
CA PHE A 99 19.11 -13.74 -0.55
C PHE A 99 19.13 -15.13 -1.19
N MET A 100 18.32 -16.09 -0.73
CA MET A 100 18.24 -17.43 -1.35
C MET A 100 17.23 -17.54 -2.49
N GLY A 101 16.38 -16.51 -2.69
CA GLY A 101 15.42 -16.43 -3.80
C GLY A 101 15.95 -15.69 -5.03
N GLY A 102 17.22 -15.77 -5.37
CA GLY A 102 17.72 -15.24 -6.63
C GLY A 102 18.81 -14.19 -6.49
N GLN A 103 20.03 -14.63 -6.37
CA GLN A 103 21.12 -14.00 -7.11
C GLN A 103 22.32 -14.92 -7.11
N GLY A 104 22.36 -15.81 -8.11
CA GLY A 104 23.63 -16.23 -8.63
C GLY A 104 24.39 -14.97 -9.02
N ARG A 105 25.36 -14.54 -8.23
CA ARG A 105 26.40 -13.64 -8.70
C ARG A 105 27.18 -14.37 -9.79
N SER A 106 26.60 -14.40 -10.98
CA SER A 106 27.36 -14.53 -12.21
C SER A 106 28.29 -13.33 -12.24
N ARG A 107 29.58 -13.57 -12.08
CA ARG A 107 30.67 -12.67 -12.48
C ARG A 107 30.71 -12.63 -14.02
N ASN A 108 29.59 -12.34 -14.62
CA ASN A 108 29.54 -11.89 -16.00
C ASN A 108 29.23 -10.39 -15.86
N GLY A 109 30.10 -9.55 -16.44
CA GLY A 109 29.93 -8.10 -16.46
C GLY A 109 28.66 -7.69 -17.18
N GLY A 110 27.50 -8.03 -16.58
CA GLY A 110 26.19 -7.59 -17.02
C GLY A 110 26.15 -6.07 -16.97
N ARG A 111 25.77 -5.44 -18.08
CA ARG A 111 25.53 -4.00 -18.14
C ARG A 111 24.64 -3.60 -16.99
N ARG A 112 24.98 -2.52 -16.30
CA ARG A 112 24.15 -1.97 -15.23
C ARG A 112 22.79 -1.62 -15.84
N ARG A 113 21.69 -1.97 -15.15
CA ARG A 113 20.34 -1.56 -15.55
C ARG A 113 20.07 -0.16 -14.99
N GLY A 114 19.45 0.69 -15.83
CA GLY A 114 19.00 2.01 -15.46
C GLY A 114 17.80 1.98 -14.52
N GLU A 115 17.46 3.12 -13.99
CA GLU A 115 16.32 3.31 -13.09
C GLU A 115 14.99 3.23 -13.86
N ASP A 116 13.96 2.67 -13.22
CA ASP A 116 12.62 2.64 -13.76
C ASP A 116 11.94 4.00 -13.58
N MET A 117 11.20 4.45 -14.60
CA MET A 117 10.43 5.69 -14.56
C MET A 117 8.98 5.38 -14.19
N VAL A 118 8.54 5.88 -13.04
CA VAL A 118 7.18 5.67 -12.56
C VAL A 118 6.32 6.91 -12.84
N HIS A 119 5.21 6.74 -13.55
CA HIS A 119 4.27 7.80 -13.85
C HIS A 119 2.84 7.44 -13.42
N PRO A 120 2.12 8.35 -12.74
CA PRO A 120 0.72 8.13 -12.43
C PRO A 120 -0.15 8.34 -13.68
N LEU A 121 -1.05 7.39 -13.95
CA LEU A 121 -2.06 7.51 -15.00
C LEU A 121 -3.45 7.66 -14.36
N LYS A 122 -4.02 8.85 -14.46
CA LYS A 122 -5.37 9.13 -13.95
C LYS A 122 -6.43 8.57 -14.90
N VAL A 123 -7.29 7.70 -14.37
CA VAL A 123 -8.37 7.04 -15.09
C VAL A 123 -9.70 7.26 -14.37
N SER A 124 -10.78 7.35 -15.11
CA SER A 124 -12.13 7.42 -14.54
C SER A 124 -12.71 6.02 -14.32
N LEU A 125 -13.80 5.91 -13.56
CA LEU A 125 -14.51 4.65 -13.37
C LEU A 125 -15.07 4.11 -14.68
N GLU A 126 -15.55 4.98 -15.58
CA GLU A 126 -16.02 4.61 -16.91
C GLU A 126 -14.91 4.02 -17.77
N ASP A 127 -13.69 4.61 -17.68
CA ASP A 127 -12.53 4.09 -18.39
C ASP A 127 -12.16 2.67 -17.93
N LEU A 128 -12.27 2.41 -16.62
CA LEU A 128 -12.01 1.09 -16.01
C LEU A 128 -13.13 0.08 -16.30
N TYR A 129 -14.36 0.57 -16.49
CA TYR A 129 -15.50 -0.28 -16.81
C TYR A 129 -15.51 -0.72 -18.29
N ASN A 130 -15.32 0.25 -19.18
CA ASN A 130 -15.42 0.03 -20.64
C ASN A 130 -14.10 -0.44 -21.25
N GLY A 131 -12.98 -0.23 -20.56
CA GLY A 131 -11.64 -0.30 -21.13
C GLY A 131 -11.35 0.94 -21.98
N LYS A 132 -10.09 1.35 -22.03
CA LYS A 132 -9.67 2.54 -22.77
C LYS A 132 -8.27 2.40 -23.32
N THR A 133 -8.10 2.81 -24.57
CA THR A 133 -6.77 3.02 -25.14
C THR A 133 -6.47 4.51 -25.17
N THR A 134 -5.38 4.91 -24.56
CA THR A 134 -4.93 6.31 -24.52
C THR A 134 -3.50 6.46 -24.99
N LYS A 135 -3.15 7.61 -25.55
CA LYS A 135 -1.79 7.93 -25.98
C LYS A 135 -1.16 8.83 -24.94
N LEU A 136 -0.06 8.37 -24.37
CA LEU A 136 0.72 9.11 -23.40
C LEU A 136 2.00 9.61 -24.06
N GLN A 137 2.19 10.92 -24.02
CA GLN A 137 3.39 11.57 -24.51
C GLN A 137 4.39 11.74 -23.37
N LEU A 138 5.55 11.10 -23.48
CA LEU A 138 6.62 11.16 -22.51
C LEU A 138 7.91 11.69 -23.15
N SER A 139 8.64 12.50 -22.42
CA SER A 139 9.99 12.92 -22.81
C SER A 139 11.00 12.04 -22.09
N LYS A 140 11.89 11.41 -22.84
CA LYS A 140 12.96 10.56 -22.31
C LYS A 140 14.32 10.95 -22.89
N ASN A 141 15.36 10.62 -22.17
CA ASN A 141 16.72 10.75 -22.65
C ASN A 141 17.09 9.52 -23.50
N VAL A 142 17.53 9.74 -24.72
CA VAL A 142 18.04 8.68 -25.59
C VAL A 142 19.51 8.91 -25.92
N LEU A 143 20.25 7.87 -26.19
CA LEU A 143 21.64 7.99 -26.60
C LEU A 143 21.74 8.82 -27.88
N CYS A 144 22.67 9.74 -27.89
CA CYS A 144 22.92 10.58 -29.07
C CYS A 144 23.35 9.73 -30.25
N ALA A 145 22.53 9.69 -31.30
CA ALA A 145 22.81 8.89 -32.50
C ALA A 145 24.12 9.30 -33.23
N THR A 146 24.64 10.52 -33.01
CA THR A 146 25.85 11.01 -33.64
C THR A 146 27.13 10.50 -32.97
N CYS A 147 27.12 10.36 -31.63
CA CYS A 147 28.31 9.87 -30.90
C CYS A 147 28.07 8.53 -30.20
N ASN A 148 26.86 7.95 -30.31
CA ASN A 148 26.47 6.67 -29.70
C ASN A 148 26.86 6.54 -28.21
N GLY A 149 26.82 7.66 -27.48
CA GLY A 149 27.23 7.68 -26.07
C GLY A 149 28.74 7.58 -25.84
N GLY A 150 29.54 7.50 -26.92
CA GLY A 150 31.01 7.53 -26.86
C GLY A 150 31.52 8.94 -26.58
N SER A 151 32.64 9.07 -25.90
CA SER A 151 33.45 10.27 -25.91
C SER A 151 33.98 10.40 -27.35
N GLY A 152 33.51 11.41 -28.09
CA GLY A 152 33.84 11.60 -29.52
C GLY A 152 35.31 11.40 -29.82
N LEU A 153 35.54 10.77 -30.98
CA LEU A 153 36.78 10.62 -31.73
C LEU A 153 38.10 10.54 -30.95
N HIS A 154 38.76 9.37 -31.15
CA HIS A 154 40.07 8.99 -30.69
C HIS A 154 40.22 8.77 -29.18
N VAL A 155 39.93 7.55 -28.77
CA VAL A 155 40.55 6.99 -27.57
C VAL A 155 42.06 6.99 -27.83
N CYS A 156 42.77 7.92 -27.22
CA CYS A 156 44.20 7.84 -27.12
C CYS A 156 44.54 6.54 -26.37
N PRO A 157 45.25 5.58 -26.95
CA PRO A 157 45.53 4.30 -26.27
C PRO A 157 46.36 4.45 -24.99
N TRP A 158 46.85 5.65 -24.70
CA TRP A 158 47.72 5.96 -23.57
C TRP A 158 47.02 6.67 -22.38
N CYS A 159 45.75 7.09 -22.55
CA CYS A 159 45.00 7.78 -21.51
C CYS A 159 43.95 6.85 -20.88
N LEU A 160 44.36 5.71 -20.37
CA LEU A 160 43.50 4.69 -19.74
C LEU A 160 43.33 4.91 -18.23
N SER A 161 43.65 6.09 -17.75
CA SER A 161 43.50 6.42 -16.32
C SER A 161 43.05 7.89 -16.15
N ASP A 162 41.78 8.13 -15.92
CA ASP A 162 41.23 8.90 -14.83
C ASP A 162 39.80 9.34 -15.12
N PRO A 163 38.86 9.23 -14.19
CA PRO A 163 37.50 9.71 -14.32
C PRO A 163 37.43 11.21 -14.05
N GLY A 164 37.87 12.01 -15.01
CA GLY A 164 37.93 13.48 -14.83
C GLY A 164 38.30 14.27 -16.08
N GLU A 165 38.44 13.65 -17.25
CA GLU A 165 38.81 14.39 -18.45
C GLU A 165 37.77 15.39 -18.91
N VAL A 166 38.10 16.65 -18.81
CA VAL A 166 37.41 17.78 -19.44
C VAL A 166 37.62 17.67 -20.95
N ILE A 167 36.58 17.20 -21.65
CA ILE A 167 36.58 17.17 -23.12
C ILE A 167 36.69 18.61 -23.63
N SER A 168 37.72 18.89 -24.45
CA SER A 168 37.92 20.19 -25.09
C SER A 168 36.68 20.61 -25.87
N GLU A 169 36.32 21.89 -25.83
CA GLU A 169 35.13 22.42 -26.53
C GLU A 169 35.12 22.10 -28.04
N LYS A 170 36.30 21.95 -28.66
CA LYS A 170 36.46 21.61 -30.07
C LYS A 170 36.09 20.17 -30.40
N ASP A 171 36.22 19.24 -29.42
CA ASP A 171 36.00 17.81 -29.57
C ASP A 171 34.63 17.34 -29.10
N ARG A 172 33.79 18.26 -28.59
CA ARG A 172 32.45 17.98 -28.17
C ARG A 172 31.52 17.67 -29.33
N CYS A 173 30.71 16.62 -29.20
CA CYS A 173 29.65 16.34 -30.16
C CYS A 173 28.69 17.52 -30.25
N LYS A 174 28.58 18.14 -31.43
CA LYS A 174 27.74 19.33 -31.68
C LYS A 174 26.25 19.08 -31.43
N LYS A 175 25.79 17.83 -31.49
CA LYS A 175 24.36 17.49 -31.33
C LYS A 175 23.93 17.33 -29.87
N CYS A 176 24.78 16.77 -29.02
CA CYS A 176 24.48 16.57 -27.59
C CYS A 176 25.34 17.45 -26.67
N GLU A 177 26.19 18.30 -27.21
CA GLU A 177 27.04 19.24 -26.45
C GLU A 177 27.87 18.56 -25.35
N GLY A 178 28.27 17.30 -25.60
CA GLY A 178 29.02 16.50 -24.65
C GLY A 178 28.18 15.73 -23.63
N LYS A 179 26.85 15.91 -23.59
CA LYS A 179 25.94 15.23 -22.65
C LYS A 179 25.74 13.74 -22.97
N LYS A 180 26.16 13.28 -24.15
CA LYS A 180 26.01 11.92 -24.65
C LYS A 180 24.58 11.45 -24.88
N VAL A 181 23.61 12.14 -24.34
CA VAL A 181 22.16 11.90 -24.47
C VAL A 181 21.43 13.12 -25.01
N ILE A 182 20.31 12.90 -25.66
CA ILE A 182 19.40 13.92 -26.18
C ILE A 182 17.99 13.62 -25.69
N LYS A 183 17.19 14.67 -25.49
CA LYS A 183 15.78 14.49 -25.15
C LYS A 183 14.97 14.14 -26.39
N GLU A 184 14.22 13.07 -26.31
CA GLU A 184 13.26 12.64 -27.32
C GLU A 184 11.87 12.55 -26.71
N VAL A 185 10.87 12.92 -27.50
CA VAL A 185 9.47 12.79 -27.12
C VAL A 185 8.93 11.53 -27.76
N LYS A 186 8.52 10.55 -26.94
CA LYS A 186 7.91 9.31 -27.40
C LYS A 186 6.43 9.26 -27.02
N ILE A 187 5.61 8.81 -27.94
CA ILE A 187 4.19 8.54 -27.69
C ILE A 187 4.05 7.05 -27.43
N LEU A 188 3.57 6.71 -26.22
CA LEU A 188 3.23 5.34 -25.83
C LEU A 188 1.72 5.15 -25.95
N GLU A 189 1.30 4.07 -26.57
CA GLU A 189 -0.06 3.65 -26.59
C GLU A 189 -0.35 2.75 -25.38
N VAL A 190 -1.23 3.23 -24.50
CA VAL A 190 -1.51 2.61 -23.20
C VAL A 190 -2.91 2.00 -23.27
N HIS A 191 -2.98 0.70 -23.06
CA HIS A 191 -4.25 -0.03 -22.99
C HIS A 191 -4.62 -0.23 -21.52
N VAL A 192 -5.76 0.33 -21.12
CA VAL A 192 -6.37 0.11 -19.82
C VAL A 192 -7.45 -0.94 -20.00
N ASP A 193 -7.23 -2.12 -19.43
CA ASP A 193 -8.18 -3.22 -19.53
C ASP A 193 -9.38 -3.03 -18.61
N LYS A 194 -10.51 -3.66 -18.99
CA LYS A 194 -11.72 -3.68 -18.18
C LYS A 194 -11.45 -4.32 -16.82
N GLY A 195 -11.94 -3.68 -15.76
CA GLY A 195 -11.82 -4.20 -14.40
C GLY A 195 -10.49 -3.95 -13.71
N MET A 196 -9.53 -3.31 -14.38
CA MET A 196 -8.28 -2.90 -13.71
C MET A 196 -8.58 -2.10 -12.44
N LYS A 197 -7.68 -2.20 -11.43
CA LYS A 197 -7.87 -1.59 -10.10
C LYS A 197 -6.92 -0.42 -9.89
N HIS A 198 -7.28 0.45 -8.95
CA HIS A 198 -6.39 1.48 -8.43
C HIS A 198 -5.03 0.89 -8.00
N GLY A 199 -3.94 1.56 -8.33
CA GLY A 199 -2.58 1.09 -8.01
C GLY A 199 -2.03 -0.01 -8.91
N GLN A 200 -2.82 -0.55 -9.85
CA GLN A 200 -2.32 -1.54 -10.81
C GLN A 200 -1.33 -0.91 -11.78
N LYS A 201 -0.31 -1.69 -12.14
CA LYS A 201 0.82 -1.22 -12.94
C LYS A 201 0.75 -1.74 -14.38
N ILE A 202 1.08 -0.87 -15.33
CA ILE A 202 1.29 -1.20 -16.74
C ILE A 202 2.74 -0.88 -17.04
N THR A 203 3.52 -1.89 -17.43
CA THR A 203 4.98 -1.76 -17.61
C THR A 203 5.35 -1.83 -19.08
N PHE A 204 6.17 -0.88 -19.52
CA PHE A 204 6.80 -0.85 -20.84
C PHE A 204 8.29 -1.12 -20.66
N GLY A 205 8.73 -2.33 -21.06
CA GLY A 205 10.09 -2.80 -20.86
C GLY A 205 11.10 -2.04 -21.70
N GLY A 206 12.21 -1.60 -21.08
CA GLY A 206 13.32 -0.95 -21.76
C GLY A 206 13.04 0.43 -22.35
N GLU A 207 11.95 1.07 -21.95
CA GLU A 207 11.51 2.34 -22.50
C GLU A 207 11.86 3.56 -21.65
N ALA A 208 12.52 3.38 -20.50
CA ALA A 208 12.99 4.47 -19.65
C ALA A 208 14.21 5.18 -20.27
N ASP A 209 14.79 6.09 -19.53
CA ASP A 209 15.96 6.87 -19.90
C ASP A 209 17.15 5.98 -20.25
N GLN A 210 17.83 6.34 -21.34
CA GLN A 210 19.05 5.68 -21.78
C GLN A 210 20.27 6.43 -21.25
N ALA A 211 21.25 5.70 -20.76
CA ALA A 211 22.55 6.22 -20.37
C ALA A 211 23.68 5.38 -21.00
N PRO A 212 24.86 5.96 -21.28
CA PRO A 212 25.98 5.24 -21.85
C PRO A 212 26.41 4.07 -20.97
N GLY A 213 26.56 2.87 -21.55
CA GLY A 213 27.00 1.67 -20.84
C GLY A 213 25.98 1.05 -19.88
N THR A 214 24.75 1.54 -19.89
CA THR A 214 23.66 1.08 -19.01
C THR A 214 22.49 0.61 -19.87
N GLU A 215 21.88 -0.53 -19.53
CA GLU A 215 20.61 -0.94 -20.15
C GLU A 215 19.48 -0.07 -19.64
N PRO A 216 18.57 0.40 -20.52
CA PRO A 216 17.46 1.25 -20.07
C PRO A 216 16.54 0.49 -19.09
N GLY A 217 16.03 1.21 -18.10
CA GLY A 217 15.00 0.71 -17.19
C GLY A 217 13.63 0.66 -17.90
N ASP A 218 12.58 0.40 -17.13
CA ASP A 218 11.21 0.31 -17.62
C ASP A 218 10.43 1.58 -17.32
N ILE A 219 9.42 1.88 -18.14
CA ILE A 219 8.40 2.86 -17.80
C ILE A 219 7.23 2.11 -17.13
N VAL A 220 6.94 2.48 -15.89
CA VAL A 220 5.87 1.88 -15.09
C VAL A 220 4.76 2.91 -14.90
N LEU A 221 3.61 2.67 -15.51
CA LEU A 221 2.41 3.47 -15.31
C LEU A 221 1.59 2.90 -14.17
N VAL A 222 1.30 3.71 -13.15
CA VAL A 222 0.48 3.33 -12.01
C VAL A 222 -0.90 3.95 -12.16
N LEU A 223 -1.95 3.12 -12.25
CA LEU A 223 -3.32 3.58 -12.40
C LEU A 223 -3.79 4.30 -11.13
N GLN A 224 -4.29 5.51 -11.29
CA GLN A 224 -4.94 6.30 -10.25
C GLN A 224 -6.40 6.51 -10.64
N GLU A 225 -7.30 5.83 -9.95
CA GLU A 225 -8.74 5.99 -10.10
C GLU A 225 -9.15 7.36 -9.58
N LYS A 226 -9.92 8.09 -10.39
CA LYS A 226 -10.54 9.36 -9.99
C LYS A 226 -11.82 9.09 -9.21
N GLU A 227 -12.10 9.95 -8.26
CA GLU A 227 -13.40 9.95 -7.58
C GLU A 227 -14.52 10.19 -8.59
N HIS A 228 -15.62 9.44 -8.44
CA HIS A 228 -16.80 9.54 -9.25
C HIS A 228 -17.96 10.16 -8.45
N GLU A 229 -18.74 11.04 -9.08
CA GLU A 229 -19.80 11.79 -8.39
C GLU A 229 -20.90 10.91 -7.79
N THR A 230 -21.23 9.80 -8.46
CA THR A 230 -22.38 8.95 -8.10
C THR A 230 -21.96 7.62 -7.49
N TYR A 231 -20.91 7.00 -8.04
CA TYR A 231 -20.51 5.65 -7.68
C TYR A 231 -19.21 5.63 -6.91
N LYS A 232 -19.14 4.76 -5.91
CA LYS A 232 -17.93 4.41 -5.19
C LYS A 232 -17.62 2.94 -5.43
N ARG A 233 -16.40 2.65 -5.81
CA ARG A 233 -15.96 1.28 -6.10
C ARG A 233 -15.42 0.60 -4.86
N GLU A 234 -15.86 -0.62 -4.60
CA GLU A 234 -15.36 -1.51 -3.55
C GLU A 234 -15.01 -2.87 -4.15
N GLY A 235 -13.74 -3.03 -4.54
CA GLY A 235 -13.31 -4.25 -5.24
C GLY A 235 -13.90 -4.38 -6.66
N ASN A 236 -14.84 -5.31 -6.84
CA ASN A 236 -15.60 -5.47 -8.09
C ASN A 236 -17.02 -4.93 -7.96
N ASP A 237 -17.42 -4.53 -6.76
CA ASP A 237 -18.74 -3.99 -6.52
C ASP A 237 -18.77 -2.47 -6.62
N LEU A 238 -19.95 -1.93 -6.88
CA LEU A 238 -20.21 -0.50 -6.86
C LEU A 238 -21.18 -0.17 -5.74
N SER A 239 -20.98 0.93 -5.07
CA SER A 239 -21.92 1.48 -4.10
C SER A 239 -22.33 2.89 -4.49
N MET A 240 -23.60 3.23 -4.23
CA MET A 240 -24.14 4.58 -4.41
C MET A 240 -25.16 4.90 -3.34
N THR A 241 -25.38 6.19 -3.10
CA THR A 241 -26.47 6.65 -2.25
C THR A 241 -27.54 7.31 -3.10
N HIS A 242 -28.79 6.90 -2.93
CA HIS A 242 -29.94 7.47 -3.64
C HIS A 242 -30.92 8.05 -2.66
N LYS A 243 -31.33 9.30 -2.90
CA LYS A 243 -32.32 10.01 -2.08
C LYS A 243 -33.70 9.73 -2.60
N ILE A 244 -34.61 9.33 -1.71
CA ILE A 244 -36.03 9.12 -2.01
C ILE A 244 -36.89 9.89 -0.99
N GLY A 245 -38.06 10.32 -1.39
CA GLY A 245 -39.05 10.91 -0.48
C GLY A 245 -39.72 9.84 0.37
N LEU A 246 -40.34 10.28 1.46
CA LEU A 246 -41.07 9.39 2.39
C LEU A 246 -42.21 8.63 1.70
N VAL A 247 -42.92 9.28 0.79
CA VAL A 247 -44.00 8.63 -0.02
C VAL A 247 -43.45 7.51 -0.87
N GLU A 248 -42.31 7.72 -1.51
CA GLU A 248 -41.65 6.71 -2.33
C GLU A 248 -41.19 5.53 -1.47
N ALA A 249 -40.66 5.83 -0.29
CA ALA A 249 -40.21 4.81 0.66
C ALA A 249 -41.34 3.89 1.15
N LEU A 250 -42.57 4.41 1.27
CA LEU A 250 -43.75 3.70 1.75
C LEU A 250 -44.56 3.03 0.62
N CYS A 251 -44.74 3.74 -0.51
CA CYS A 251 -45.69 3.34 -1.56
C CYS A 251 -45.03 2.70 -2.76
N GLY A 252 -43.69 2.57 -2.75
CA GLY A 252 -42.93 2.07 -3.90
C GLY A 252 -42.56 3.18 -4.87
N PHE A 253 -41.58 2.91 -5.71
CA PHE A 253 -41.02 3.88 -6.64
C PHE A 253 -40.36 3.23 -7.85
N HIS A 254 -40.04 4.04 -8.81
CA HIS A 254 -39.11 3.70 -9.89
C HIS A 254 -38.25 4.92 -10.21
N PHE A 255 -36.98 4.67 -10.49
CA PHE A 255 -36.08 5.70 -10.96
C PHE A 255 -35.14 5.16 -12.01
N THR A 256 -34.54 6.07 -12.77
CA THR A 256 -33.55 5.74 -13.77
C THR A 256 -32.17 6.19 -13.32
N LEU A 257 -31.18 5.33 -13.50
CA LEU A 257 -29.79 5.67 -13.28
C LEU A 257 -28.99 5.47 -14.56
N LYS A 258 -28.04 6.36 -14.81
CA LYS A 258 -27.09 6.22 -15.90
C LYS A 258 -25.90 5.41 -15.42
N HIS A 259 -25.69 4.26 -16.05
CA HIS A 259 -24.58 3.39 -15.68
C HIS A 259 -23.27 3.82 -16.36
N LEU A 260 -22.13 3.27 -15.91
CA LEU A 260 -20.78 3.57 -16.39
C LEU A 260 -20.56 3.28 -17.88
N ASP A 261 -21.36 2.39 -18.48
CA ASP A 261 -21.36 2.11 -19.93
C ASP A 261 -22.31 3.02 -20.72
N GLY A 262 -22.95 3.97 -20.06
CA GLY A 262 -23.92 4.89 -20.67
C GLY A 262 -25.34 4.34 -20.80
N ARG A 263 -25.61 3.06 -20.46
CA ARG A 263 -26.97 2.51 -20.41
C ARG A 263 -27.81 3.22 -19.35
N GLN A 264 -29.09 3.33 -19.59
CA GLN A 264 -30.06 3.70 -18.57
C GLN A 264 -30.66 2.44 -17.93
N ILE A 265 -30.49 2.31 -16.62
CA ILE A 265 -31.08 1.22 -15.83
C ILE A 265 -32.29 1.78 -15.09
N VAL A 266 -33.44 1.10 -15.26
CA VAL A 266 -34.66 1.43 -14.51
C VAL A 266 -34.74 0.53 -13.29
N VAL A 267 -34.60 1.10 -12.13
CA VAL A 267 -34.77 0.42 -10.84
C VAL A 267 -36.21 0.59 -10.41
N LYS A 268 -36.91 -0.53 -10.15
CA LYS A 268 -38.30 -0.53 -9.68
C LYS A 268 -38.39 -1.19 -8.30
N TYR A 269 -39.11 -0.57 -7.41
CA TYR A 269 -39.44 -1.13 -6.12
C TYR A 269 -40.97 -1.17 -5.96
N PRO A 270 -41.58 -2.36 -5.75
CA PRO A 270 -43.02 -2.50 -5.81
C PRO A 270 -43.71 -1.89 -4.60
N ALA A 271 -44.95 -1.43 -4.81
CA ALA A 271 -45.83 -1.00 -3.71
C ALA A 271 -46.06 -2.14 -2.70
N GLY A 272 -46.29 -1.79 -1.47
CA GLY A 272 -46.52 -2.73 -0.35
C GLY A 272 -45.25 -3.26 0.31
N LYS A 273 -44.06 -2.84 -0.19
CA LYS A 273 -42.78 -3.05 0.48
C LYS A 273 -42.22 -1.71 0.92
N VAL A 274 -41.73 -1.63 2.15
CA VAL A 274 -41.20 -0.40 2.73
C VAL A 274 -39.68 -0.41 2.68
N ILE A 275 -39.10 0.76 2.38
CA ILE A 275 -37.67 1.00 2.50
C ILE A 275 -37.39 1.82 3.76
N GLU A 276 -36.60 1.25 4.65
CA GLU A 276 -36.14 1.92 5.84
C GLU A 276 -35.00 2.90 5.55
N PRO A 277 -34.90 4.03 6.26
CA PRO A 277 -33.79 4.96 6.13
C PRO A 277 -32.44 4.25 6.33
N GLY A 278 -31.51 4.50 5.41
CA GLY A 278 -30.16 3.89 5.45
C GLY A 278 -30.12 2.42 5.01
N SER A 279 -31.24 1.80 4.64
CA SER A 279 -31.24 0.43 4.14
C SER A 279 -30.52 0.31 2.78
N VAL A 280 -29.88 -0.82 2.55
CA VAL A 280 -29.15 -1.12 1.32
C VAL A 280 -29.88 -2.18 0.51
N ARG A 281 -29.99 -1.99 -0.79
CA ARG A 281 -30.51 -2.98 -1.74
C ARG A 281 -29.48 -3.26 -2.81
N VAL A 282 -29.56 -4.43 -3.40
CA VAL A 282 -28.57 -4.95 -4.36
C VAL A 282 -29.21 -5.10 -5.73
N VAL A 283 -28.54 -4.58 -6.74
CA VAL A 283 -28.80 -4.87 -8.15
C VAL A 283 -27.70 -5.79 -8.64
N ARG A 284 -28.04 -7.04 -8.90
CA ARG A 284 -27.09 -8.08 -9.23
C ARG A 284 -26.50 -7.89 -10.64
N GLY A 285 -25.17 -8.11 -10.77
CA GLY A 285 -24.47 -8.08 -12.03
C GLY A 285 -24.27 -6.69 -12.64
N GLU A 286 -24.55 -5.63 -11.89
CA GLU A 286 -24.35 -4.24 -12.33
C GLU A 286 -23.20 -3.54 -11.58
N GLY A 287 -22.26 -4.32 -11.07
CA GLY A 287 -20.98 -3.85 -10.55
C GLY A 287 -19.90 -3.73 -11.62
N MET A 288 -18.64 -3.57 -11.20
CA MET A 288 -17.48 -3.51 -12.10
C MET A 288 -17.17 -4.88 -12.72
N PRO A 289 -16.69 -4.92 -13.97
CA PRO A 289 -16.18 -6.15 -14.55
C PRO A 289 -14.94 -6.65 -13.79
N GLN A 290 -14.78 -7.96 -13.73
CA GLN A 290 -13.60 -8.57 -13.14
C GLN A 290 -12.42 -8.46 -14.12
N TYR A 291 -11.28 -8.03 -13.61
CA TYR A 291 -10.04 -8.01 -14.39
C TYR A 291 -9.69 -9.41 -14.92
N ARG A 292 -9.36 -9.53 -16.18
CA ARG A 292 -9.11 -10.78 -16.95
C ARG A 292 -10.34 -11.65 -17.23
N ASN A 293 -11.48 -11.42 -16.56
CA ASN A 293 -12.74 -12.08 -16.88
C ASN A 293 -13.89 -11.06 -16.91
N PRO A 294 -13.96 -10.21 -17.94
CA PRO A 294 -14.90 -9.08 -17.99
C PRO A 294 -16.38 -9.50 -18.17
N PHE A 295 -16.64 -10.79 -18.39
CA PHE A 295 -18.01 -11.34 -18.45
C PHE A 295 -18.62 -11.49 -17.06
N GLU A 296 -17.80 -11.69 -16.04
CA GLU A 296 -18.22 -11.66 -14.65
C GLU A 296 -18.14 -10.24 -14.12
N LYS A 297 -19.26 -9.79 -13.54
CA LYS A 297 -19.37 -8.46 -12.93
C LYS A 297 -19.73 -8.62 -11.45
N GLY A 298 -19.32 -7.67 -10.64
CA GLY A 298 -19.81 -7.54 -9.28
C GLY A 298 -21.24 -7.02 -9.23
N ASP A 299 -21.67 -6.62 -8.06
CA ASP A 299 -23.01 -6.13 -7.77
C ASP A 299 -23.02 -4.61 -7.53
N LEU A 300 -24.18 -3.99 -7.73
CA LEU A 300 -24.40 -2.59 -7.40
C LEU A 300 -25.22 -2.51 -6.09
N PHE A 301 -24.65 -1.90 -5.08
CA PHE A 301 -25.28 -1.64 -3.80
C PHE A 301 -25.84 -0.22 -3.77
N ILE A 302 -27.14 -0.10 -3.53
CA ILE A 302 -27.82 1.20 -3.44
C ILE A 302 -28.25 1.41 -1.99
N LYS A 303 -27.65 2.40 -1.35
CA LYS A 303 -28.05 2.87 -0.02
C LYS A 303 -29.13 3.94 -0.18
N PHE A 304 -30.27 3.74 0.45
CA PHE A 304 -31.37 4.68 0.38
C PHE A 304 -31.32 5.68 1.53
N ASP A 305 -31.37 6.95 1.18
CA ASP A 305 -31.48 8.07 2.10
C ASP A 305 -32.90 8.63 1.99
N VAL A 306 -33.74 8.31 2.99
CA VAL A 306 -35.15 8.72 2.99
C VAL A 306 -35.25 10.15 3.49
N GLN A 307 -35.75 11.03 2.63
CA GLN A 307 -35.96 12.43 2.96
C GLN A 307 -37.35 12.60 3.60
N PHE A 308 -37.33 13.05 4.84
CA PHE A 308 -38.55 13.43 5.57
C PHE A 308 -38.96 14.84 5.18
N PRO A 309 -40.26 15.17 5.20
CA PRO A 309 -40.73 16.52 4.96
C PRO A 309 -40.29 17.49 6.06
N GLU A 310 -40.30 18.78 5.73
CA GLU A 310 -39.97 19.85 6.69
C GLU A 310 -40.96 19.94 7.84
N ASN A 311 -40.56 20.61 8.93
CA ASN A 311 -41.43 20.84 10.07
C ASN A 311 -42.69 21.64 9.65
N ASN A 312 -43.85 21.28 10.21
CA ASN A 312 -45.16 21.95 9.96
C ASN A 312 -45.63 21.90 8.48
N TRP A 313 -45.25 20.90 7.69
CA TRP A 313 -45.69 20.72 6.31
C TRP A 313 -47.16 20.35 6.14
N LEU A 314 -47.87 19.89 7.21
CA LEU A 314 -49.27 19.58 7.24
C LEU A 314 -50.01 20.35 8.32
N SER A 315 -51.30 20.60 8.10
CA SER A 315 -52.21 21.11 9.14
C SER A 315 -52.51 20.00 10.18
N PRO A 316 -52.87 20.37 11.42
CA PRO A 316 -53.21 19.40 12.48
C PRO A 316 -54.30 18.39 12.10
N GLU A 317 -55.29 18.83 11.35
CA GLU A 317 -56.40 17.98 10.86
C GLU A 317 -55.89 16.87 9.94
N LYS A 318 -55.00 17.21 9.00
CA LYS A 318 -54.39 16.25 8.07
C LYS A 318 -53.37 15.33 8.77
N LEU A 319 -52.77 15.78 9.86
CA LEU A 319 -51.90 14.92 10.66
C LEU A 319 -52.70 13.81 11.33
N THR A 320 -53.91 14.11 11.80
CA THR A 320 -54.82 13.11 12.38
C THR A 320 -55.23 12.08 11.31
N GLU A 321 -55.60 12.52 10.09
CA GLU A 321 -55.89 11.61 8.99
C GLU A 321 -54.68 10.71 8.63
N LEU A 322 -53.48 11.27 8.69
CA LEU A 322 -52.25 10.52 8.44
C LEU A 322 -52.02 9.48 9.54
N GLU A 323 -52.31 9.80 10.79
CA GLU A 323 -52.18 8.89 11.92
C GLU A 323 -53.13 7.68 11.79
N ASP A 324 -54.32 7.89 11.30
CA ASP A 324 -55.31 6.82 11.03
C ASP A 324 -54.86 5.87 9.91
N LEU A 325 -54.05 6.36 8.96
CA LEU A 325 -53.51 5.56 7.86
C LEU A 325 -52.22 4.79 8.22
N LEU A 326 -51.51 5.24 9.22
CA LEU A 326 -50.28 4.61 9.66
C LEU A 326 -50.56 3.52 10.71
N PRO A 327 -49.61 2.60 10.97
CA PRO A 327 -49.71 1.64 12.04
C PRO A 327 -49.98 2.33 13.38
N THR A 328 -50.88 1.76 14.17
CA THR A 328 -51.25 2.30 15.48
C THR A 328 -50.01 2.46 16.39
N ARG A 329 -50.01 3.55 17.16
CA ARG A 329 -48.97 3.78 18.18
C ARG A 329 -48.98 2.65 19.21
N ALA A 330 -47.81 2.38 19.77
CA ALA A 330 -47.71 1.53 20.96
C ALA A 330 -48.45 2.20 22.14
N ASP A 331 -49.04 1.38 23.02
CA ASP A 331 -49.66 1.90 24.24
C ASP A 331 -48.68 2.77 25.02
N PRO A 332 -49.11 3.98 25.46
CA PRO A 332 -48.24 4.86 26.21
C PRO A 332 -47.85 4.18 27.54
N PRO A 333 -46.59 4.31 27.97
CA PRO A 333 -46.15 3.78 29.24
C PRO A 333 -46.92 4.45 30.36
N VAL A 334 -47.18 3.70 31.44
CA VAL A 334 -47.81 4.26 32.63
C VAL A 334 -46.84 5.25 33.28
N ILE A 335 -47.21 6.53 33.26
CA ILE A 335 -46.40 7.62 33.81
C ILE A 335 -46.64 7.66 35.32
N SER A 336 -45.59 7.59 36.13
CA SER A 336 -45.70 7.77 37.59
C SER A 336 -45.96 9.25 37.92
N ALA A 337 -46.60 9.50 39.08
CA ALA A 337 -46.93 10.87 39.51
C ALA A 337 -45.69 11.75 39.78
N ASP A 338 -44.51 11.14 39.91
CA ASP A 338 -43.24 11.82 40.21
C ASP A 338 -42.37 11.97 38.95
N ALA A 339 -42.90 11.76 37.74
CA ALA A 339 -42.15 11.90 36.51
C ALA A 339 -41.98 13.38 36.15
N GLU A 340 -40.74 13.76 35.81
CA GLU A 340 -40.42 15.09 35.31
C GLU A 340 -40.60 15.12 33.78
N GLU A 341 -41.30 16.15 33.30
CA GLU A 341 -41.43 16.41 31.86
C GLU A 341 -40.24 17.22 31.37
N VAL A 342 -39.55 16.69 30.32
CA VAL A 342 -38.45 17.37 29.67
C VAL A 342 -38.70 17.48 28.17
N GLU A 343 -38.31 18.59 27.57
CA GLU A 343 -38.43 18.82 26.15
C GLU A 343 -37.14 18.37 25.42
N LEU A 344 -37.32 17.84 24.21
CA LEU A 344 -36.19 17.49 23.33
C LEU A 344 -35.76 18.74 22.54
N GLU A 345 -34.51 19.12 22.70
CA GLU A 345 -33.88 20.21 21.94
C GLU A 345 -33.04 19.63 20.80
N GLU A 346 -32.92 20.40 19.69
CA GLU A 346 -32.03 20.02 18.60
C GLU A 346 -30.56 20.07 19.03
N PHE A 347 -29.86 18.96 18.90
CA PHE A 347 -28.43 18.92 19.14
C PHE A 347 -27.67 19.56 17.97
N VAL A 348 -27.31 20.83 18.10
CA VAL A 348 -26.40 21.50 17.19
C VAL A 348 -24.99 21.11 17.59
N SER A 349 -24.36 20.18 16.86
CA SER A 349 -22.94 19.91 17.04
C SER A 349 -22.15 21.16 16.61
N GLN A 350 -21.73 21.96 17.59
CA GLN A 350 -20.79 23.04 17.36
C GLN A 350 -19.49 22.41 16.86
N SER A 351 -19.27 22.50 15.55
CA SER A 351 -17.94 22.30 14.98
C SER A 351 -17.00 23.26 15.70
N SER A 352 -16.06 22.69 16.43
CA SER A 352 -15.07 23.35 17.26
C SER A 352 -14.33 24.45 16.51
N SER A 353 -14.76 25.69 16.69
CA SER A 353 -13.92 26.87 16.47
C SER A 353 -14.00 27.76 17.70
N GLY A 354 -12.93 27.76 18.49
CA GLY A 354 -12.68 28.79 19.48
C GLY A 354 -13.14 28.47 20.90
N GLY A 355 -12.16 28.17 21.73
CA GLY A 355 -12.33 27.94 23.15
C GLY A 355 -13.04 29.08 23.86
N HIS A 356 -14.07 28.76 24.56
CA HIS A 356 -14.53 29.53 25.70
C HIS A 356 -14.44 28.63 26.95
N ARG A 357 -13.46 28.98 27.76
CA ARG A 357 -13.27 28.53 29.13
C ARG A 357 -14.57 28.72 29.91
N ARG A 358 -15.19 27.64 30.35
CA ARG A 358 -16.19 27.68 31.41
C ARG A 358 -15.46 28.07 32.69
N GLU A 359 -15.72 29.25 33.19
CA GLU A 359 -15.38 29.64 34.57
C GLU A 359 -16.25 28.81 35.53
N ALA A 360 -15.59 27.87 36.21
CA ALA A 360 -16.17 27.22 37.34
C ALA A 360 -16.17 28.24 38.50
N TYR A 361 -17.32 28.45 39.12
CA TYR A 361 -17.44 29.14 40.38
C TYR A 361 -16.53 28.49 41.42
N HIS A 362 -15.55 29.25 41.89
CA HIS A 362 -14.73 28.90 43.04
C HIS A 362 -15.26 29.65 44.24
N ASP A 363 -15.80 28.90 45.17
CA ASP A 363 -16.08 29.37 46.53
C ASP A 363 -14.75 29.48 47.28
N SER A 364 -14.59 30.62 47.94
CA SER A 364 -13.38 31.02 48.65
C SER A 364 -13.28 30.40 50.02
N SER A 365 -12.14 29.83 50.34
CA SER A 365 -11.62 29.90 51.71
C SER A 365 -10.12 29.75 51.71
N ASP A 366 -9.52 30.67 52.44
CA ASP A 366 -8.12 30.98 52.69
C ASP A 366 -7.20 29.81 53.07
N GLU A 367 -5.92 29.84 52.68
CA GLU A 367 -4.75 30.11 53.54
C GLU A 367 -3.42 29.92 52.84
N GLU A 368 -2.49 30.74 53.24
CA GLU A 368 -1.11 31.02 52.90
C GLU A 368 -0.13 29.88 52.59
N GLY A 369 0.92 30.24 51.81
CA GLY A 369 2.22 29.59 51.90
C GLY A 369 3.05 29.51 50.62
N GLY A 370 4.02 30.38 50.47
CA GLY A 370 4.90 30.57 49.33
C GLY A 370 5.83 29.40 49.01
N HIS A 371 6.36 29.41 47.79
CA HIS A 371 7.78 29.49 47.45
C HIS A 371 8.06 29.38 45.96
N HIS A 372 9.05 30.14 45.54
CA HIS A 372 9.75 30.27 44.27
C HIS A 372 10.06 28.97 43.47
N GLY A 373 10.07 29.09 42.17
CA GLY A 373 10.73 28.15 41.30
C GLY A 373 10.62 28.48 39.82
N SER A 374 11.68 28.95 39.28
CA SER A 374 12.10 29.46 37.98
C SER A 374 11.51 28.77 36.72
N GLY A 375 11.23 29.56 35.72
CA GLY A 375 10.88 29.13 34.36
C GLY A 375 12.08 28.62 33.56
N VAL A 376 11.79 27.72 32.63
CA VAL A 376 12.67 27.41 31.52
C VAL A 376 11.87 27.56 30.22
N GLN A 377 12.26 28.55 29.43
CA GLN A 377 11.85 28.73 28.03
C GLN A 377 12.63 27.75 27.16
N CYS A 378 11.97 27.01 26.29
CA CYS A 378 12.59 26.40 25.12
C CYS A 378 12.18 27.16 23.87
N ALA A 379 13.16 27.74 23.20
CA ALA A 379 13.04 28.36 21.90
C ALA A 379 13.15 27.34 20.78
N HIS A 380 12.38 27.55 19.75
CA HIS A 380 12.47 26.83 18.47
C HIS A 380 13.55 27.40 17.56
N GLN A 381 14.19 26.50 16.85
CA GLN A 381 14.59 26.66 15.46
C GLN A 381 14.12 25.44 14.66
#